data_a51e06eb6cfef7a0975db02cd2ccf81c
#
_entry.id   a51e06eb6cfef7a0975db02cd2ccf81c
#
_cell.length_a   1.000
_cell.length_b   1.000
_cell.length_c   1.000
_cell.angle_alpha   90.00
_cell.angle_beta   90.00
_cell.angle_gamma   90.00
#
_symmetry.space_group_name_H-M   'P 1'
#
loop_
_entity.id
_entity.type
_entity.pdbx_description
1 polymer ?
#
loop_
_entity_poly.entity_id
_entity_poly.type
_entity_poly.pdbx_seq_one_letter_code
_entity_poly.pdbx_strand_id
1 'polypeptide(L)'
;LNAVLEEGFIPIFPCIGWSSNGKPYNISSINLAAQVATELKAEKLFFLTHGKQISNEEFFIPDNISVAPDGFVPAFNLEELDAFLELNENLGNFSIEKKHIINLLKIARTSCSHGVSRTHIVNGLFDGTLPCEIFSDLGSGTMIYQNNYGGIRTMEKEDIPAVLNLIRPF
;
A
#
# COMPACT_ATOMS: atom_id res chain seq x y z
N LEU A 1 21.19 -10.27 0.04
CA LEU A 1 20.16 -9.79 0.96
C LEU A 1 19.58 -10.95 1.78
N ASN A 2 19.15 -12.06 1.16
CA ASN A 2 18.57 -13.21 1.86
C ASN A 2 19.45 -13.73 2.99
N ALA A 3 20.76 -13.93 2.76
CA ALA A 3 21.67 -14.37 3.81
C ALA A 3 21.69 -13.44 5.04
N VAL A 4 21.60 -12.12 4.83
CA VAL A 4 21.55 -11.15 5.93
C VAL A 4 20.24 -11.26 6.72
N LEU A 5 19.12 -11.50 6.02
CA LEU A 5 17.81 -11.70 6.64
C LEU A 5 17.74 -13.04 7.40
N GLU A 6 18.31 -14.10 6.85
CA GLU A 6 18.39 -15.43 7.48
C GLU A 6 19.19 -15.40 8.80
N GLU A 7 20.19 -14.52 8.90
CA GLU A 7 20.96 -14.28 10.12
C GLU A 7 20.21 -13.38 11.14
N GLY A 8 18.98 -12.94 10.84
CA GLY A 8 18.15 -12.13 11.72
C GLY A 8 18.47 -10.62 11.72
N PHE A 9 19.28 -10.12 10.80
CA PHE A 9 19.55 -8.70 10.69
C PHE A 9 18.41 -7.96 9.97
N ILE A 10 18.22 -6.69 10.35
CA ILE A 10 17.30 -5.75 9.70
C ILE A 10 18.15 -4.85 8.78
N PRO A 11 18.12 -5.05 7.45
CA PRO A 11 18.91 -4.23 6.53
C PRO A 11 18.28 -2.84 6.37
N ILE A 12 19.13 -1.80 6.44
CA ILE A 12 18.76 -0.40 6.17
C ILE A 12 19.48 0.04 4.91
N PHE A 13 18.73 0.48 3.91
CA PHE A 13 19.25 0.91 2.62
C PHE A 13 19.28 2.44 2.54
N PRO A 14 20.47 3.06 2.38
CA PRO A 14 20.54 4.47 2.04
C PRO A 14 20.14 4.69 0.58
N CYS A 15 19.62 5.88 0.27
CA CYS A 15 19.25 6.28 -1.09
C CYS A 15 20.48 6.68 -1.93
N ILE A 16 21.59 6.00 -1.75
CA ILE A 16 22.86 6.25 -2.43
C ILE A 16 23.29 4.97 -3.15
N GLY A 17 23.43 5.07 -4.47
CA GLY A 17 24.02 4.02 -5.30
C GLY A 17 25.44 4.35 -5.71
N TRP A 18 26.14 3.34 -6.21
CA TRP A 18 27.48 3.47 -6.75
C TRP A 18 27.50 2.95 -8.18
N SER A 19 28.05 3.76 -9.09
CA SER A 19 28.28 3.32 -10.46
C SER A 19 29.44 2.32 -10.51
N SER A 20 29.57 1.58 -11.60
CA SER A 20 30.71 0.67 -11.83
C SER A 20 32.07 1.36 -11.74
N ASN A 21 32.11 2.69 -11.95
CA ASN A 21 33.34 3.51 -11.87
C ASN A 21 33.53 4.11 -10.46
N GLY A 22 32.77 3.66 -9.44
CA GLY A 22 32.90 4.13 -8.06
C GLY A 22 32.37 5.54 -7.80
N LYS A 23 31.54 6.11 -8.69
CA LYS A 23 30.92 7.42 -8.46
C LYS A 23 29.58 7.25 -7.74
N PRO A 24 29.31 7.99 -6.65
CA PRO A 24 28.03 7.96 -5.98
C PRO A 24 26.94 8.67 -6.82
N TYR A 25 25.70 8.21 -6.72
CA TYR A 25 24.52 8.84 -7.29
C TYR A 25 23.29 8.61 -6.40
N ASN A 26 22.34 9.52 -6.48
CA ASN A 26 21.08 9.40 -5.74
C ASN A 26 20.15 8.38 -6.39
N ILE A 27 19.52 7.57 -5.55
CA ILE A 27 18.49 6.60 -5.93
C ILE A 27 17.17 7.07 -5.33
N SER A 28 16.07 6.93 -6.07
CA SER A 28 14.74 7.13 -5.51
C SER A 28 14.46 6.08 -4.43
N SER A 29 14.18 6.52 -3.19
CA SER A 29 13.84 5.64 -2.08
C SER A 29 12.60 4.80 -2.37
N ILE A 30 11.60 5.39 -3.02
CA ILE A 30 10.35 4.72 -3.40
C ILE A 30 10.62 3.59 -4.38
N ASN A 31 11.39 3.87 -5.45
CA ASN A 31 11.73 2.86 -6.44
C ASN A 31 12.61 1.76 -5.86
N LEU A 32 13.57 2.12 -5.00
CA LEU A 32 14.42 1.15 -4.33
C LEU A 32 13.61 0.23 -3.42
N ALA A 33 12.71 0.79 -2.60
CA ALA A 33 11.83 0.02 -1.73
C ALA A 33 10.92 -0.92 -2.53
N ALA A 34 10.31 -0.43 -3.61
CA ALA A 34 9.47 -1.23 -4.50
C ALA A 34 10.24 -2.39 -5.13
N GLN A 35 11.46 -2.13 -5.64
CA GLN A 35 12.30 -3.16 -6.24
C GLN A 35 12.71 -4.23 -5.21
N VAL A 36 13.18 -3.81 -4.04
CA VAL A 36 13.56 -4.73 -2.96
C VAL A 36 12.36 -5.58 -2.51
N ALA A 37 11.20 -4.96 -2.30
CA ALA A 37 10.00 -5.67 -1.90
C ALA A 37 9.53 -6.69 -2.96
N THR A 38 9.61 -6.33 -4.23
CA THR A 38 9.25 -7.20 -5.36
C THR A 38 10.20 -8.41 -5.46
N GLU A 39 11.51 -8.19 -5.38
CA GLU A 39 12.52 -9.26 -5.43
C GLU A 39 12.40 -10.23 -4.25
N LEU A 40 12.06 -9.73 -3.08
CA LEU A 40 11.83 -10.54 -1.87
C LEU A 40 10.44 -11.18 -1.83
N LYS A 41 9.53 -10.80 -2.73
CA LYS A 41 8.10 -11.13 -2.67
C LYS A 41 7.54 -10.81 -1.29
N ALA A 42 7.80 -9.60 -0.82
CA ALA A 42 7.44 -9.16 0.51
C ALA A 42 5.93 -9.28 0.75
N GLU A 43 5.54 -9.68 1.94
CA GLU A 43 4.14 -9.74 2.31
C GLU A 43 3.52 -8.35 2.38
N LYS A 44 4.27 -7.37 2.90
CA LYS A 44 3.82 -5.97 3.05
C LYS A 44 4.91 -5.00 2.64
N LEU A 45 4.52 -3.95 1.92
CA LEU A 45 5.35 -2.80 1.60
C LEU A 45 4.67 -1.54 2.15
N PHE A 46 5.38 -0.73 2.92
CA PHE A 46 4.86 0.51 3.48
C PHE A 46 5.53 1.73 2.86
N PHE A 47 4.73 2.65 2.36
CA PHE A 47 5.17 3.98 1.96
C PHE A 47 4.66 5.02 2.98
N LEU A 48 5.60 5.69 3.64
CA LEU A 48 5.28 6.77 4.57
C LEU A 48 5.21 8.10 3.82
N THR A 49 4.06 8.75 3.88
CA THR A 49 3.82 10.08 3.29
C THR A 49 3.83 11.16 4.36
N HIS A 50 3.99 12.40 3.94
CA HIS A 50 3.96 13.56 4.83
C HIS A 50 2.59 14.27 4.73
N GLY A 51 1.62 13.85 5.56
CA GLY A 51 0.32 14.50 5.72
C GLY A 51 -0.68 14.31 4.59
N LYS A 52 -0.44 13.44 3.61
CA LYS A 52 -1.34 13.22 2.48
C LYS A 52 -2.07 11.89 2.61
N GLN A 53 -3.38 11.97 2.44
CA GLN A 53 -4.29 10.83 2.38
C GLN A 53 -5.03 10.83 1.05
N ILE A 54 -5.58 9.69 0.66
CA ILE A 54 -6.38 9.56 -0.56
C ILE A 54 -7.84 9.71 -0.18
N SER A 55 -8.44 10.84 -0.57
CA SER A 55 -9.82 11.18 -0.21
C SER A 55 -10.59 11.76 -1.40
N ASN A 56 -11.91 11.77 -1.29
CA ASN A 56 -12.80 12.37 -2.28
C ASN A 56 -12.74 13.91 -2.32
N GLU A 57 -12.14 14.57 -1.35
CA GLU A 57 -11.84 16.01 -1.37
C GLU A 57 -10.64 16.32 -2.27
N GLU A 58 -9.71 15.38 -2.37
CA GLU A 58 -8.44 15.57 -3.08
C GLU A 58 -8.44 14.97 -4.48
N PHE A 59 -9.19 13.88 -4.70
CA PHE A 59 -9.21 13.11 -5.93
C PHE A 59 -10.62 12.79 -6.42
N PHE A 60 -10.76 12.51 -7.70
CA PHE A 60 -11.99 11.96 -8.27
C PHE A 60 -12.06 10.45 -7.97
N ILE A 61 -13.06 10.03 -7.22
CA ILE A 61 -13.24 8.63 -6.84
C ILE A 61 -14.33 7.99 -7.71
N PRO A 62 -14.03 6.92 -8.46
CA PRO A 62 -15.06 6.14 -9.16
C PRO A 62 -16.13 5.59 -8.20
N ASP A 63 -17.39 5.52 -8.66
CA ASP A 63 -18.55 5.11 -7.85
C ASP A 63 -18.47 3.69 -7.27
N ASN A 64 -17.67 2.83 -7.91
CA ASN A 64 -17.46 1.44 -7.48
C ASN A 64 -16.44 1.29 -6.35
N ILE A 65 -15.79 2.37 -5.92
CA ILE A 65 -14.78 2.36 -4.87
C ILE A 65 -15.38 2.77 -3.54
N SER A 66 -15.14 1.96 -2.51
CA SER A 66 -15.62 2.24 -1.16
C SER A 66 -14.89 3.43 -0.55
N VAL A 67 -15.65 4.40 -0.07
CA VAL A 67 -15.16 5.58 0.65
C VAL A 67 -15.69 5.52 2.08
N ALA A 68 -14.82 5.75 3.05
CA ALA A 68 -15.19 5.82 4.45
C ALA A 68 -16.05 7.08 4.75
N PRO A 69 -16.79 7.14 5.88
CA PRO A 69 -17.63 8.28 6.19
C PRO A 69 -16.93 9.64 6.28
N ASP A 70 -15.63 9.64 6.53
CA ASP A 70 -14.75 10.81 6.55
C ASP A 70 -14.19 11.20 5.18
N GLY A 71 -14.64 10.52 4.11
CA GLY A 71 -14.21 10.78 2.74
C GLY A 71 -12.92 10.08 2.31
N PHE A 72 -12.31 9.30 3.19
CA PHE A 72 -11.05 8.61 2.96
C PHE A 72 -11.24 7.28 2.21
N VAL A 73 -10.27 6.89 1.36
CA VAL A 73 -10.28 5.60 0.65
C VAL A 73 -9.38 4.60 1.40
N PRO A 74 -9.97 3.62 2.11
CA PRO A 74 -9.19 2.70 2.94
C PRO A 74 -8.45 1.63 2.14
N ALA A 75 -8.97 1.24 0.99
CA ALA A 75 -8.36 0.18 0.20
C ALA A 75 -8.70 0.27 -1.29
N PHE A 76 -7.81 -0.28 -2.12
CA PHE A 76 -8.02 -0.54 -3.54
C PHE A 76 -7.61 -1.98 -3.86
N ASN A 77 -8.42 -2.70 -4.57
CA ASN A 77 -7.92 -3.80 -5.38
C ASN A 77 -7.27 -3.26 -6.67
N LEU A 78 -6.58 -4.12 -7.44
CA LEU A 78 -5.85 -3.63 -8.62
C LEU A 78 -6.76 -3.08 -9.73
N GLU A 79 -7.97 -3.62 -9.90
CA GLU A 79 -8.94 -3.15 -10.90
C GLU A 79 -9.53 -1.78 -10.51
N GLU A 80 -9.88 -1.61 -9.24
CA GLU A 80 -10.33 -0.34 -8.68
C GLU A 80 -9.25 0.73 -8.79
N LEU A 81 -8.00 0.37 -8.51
CA LEU A 81 -6.88 1.28 -8.62
C LEU A 81 -6.61 1.68 -10.07
N ASP A 82 -6.71 0.76 -11.03
CA ASP A 82 -6.57 1.08 -12.45
C ASP A 82 -7.66 2.07 -12.90
N ALA A 83 -8.92 1.86 -12.51
CA ALA A 83 -10.03 2.78 -12.81
C ALA A 83 -9.82 4.17 -12.17
N PHE A 84 -9.36 4.20 -10.90
CA PHE A 84 -9.03 5.43 -10.20
C PHE A 84 -7.91 6.21 -10.90
N LEU A 85 -6.83 5.54 -11.30
CA LEU A 85 -5.69 6.15 -11.98
C LEU A 85 -6.10 6.72 -13.34
N GLU A 86 -6.84 5.96 -14.14
CA GLU A 86 -7.32 6.39 -15.45
C GLU A 86 -8.22 7.64 -15.35
N LEU A 87 -9.17 7.64 -14.41
CA LEU A 87 -10.06 8.79 -14.20
C LEU A 87 -9.28 10.04 -13.82
N ASN A 88 -8.37 9.93 -12.87
CA ASN A 88 -7.63 11.07 -12.36
C ASN A 88 -6.58 11.59 -13.35
N GLU A 89 -5.97 10.75 -14.17
CA GLU A 89 -5.04 11.19 -15.21
C GLU A 89 -5.73 11.95 -16.33
N ASN A 90 -6.94 11.54 -16.70
CA ASN A 90 -7.71 12.17 -17.77
C ASN A 90 -8.32 13.52 -17.34
N LEU A 91 -8.72 13.67 -16.11
CA LEU A 91 -9.40 14.86 -15.58
C LEU A 91 -8.47 15.87 -14.91
N GLY A 92 -7.26 15.46 -14.53
CA GLY A 92 -6.49 16.18 -13.54
C GLY A 92 -5.41 17.13 -14.07
N ASN A 93 -5.61 18.43 -13.87
CA ASN A 93 -4.48 19.35 -13.78
C ASN A 93 -4.04 19.45 -12.30
N PHE A 94 -3.40 18.39 -11.79
CA PHE A 94 -3.05 18.26 -10.39
C PHE A 94 -1.79 19.05 -10.01
N SER A 95 -1.74 19.47 -8.75
CA SER A 95 -0.53 19.99 -8.11
C SER A 95 0.60 18.94 -8.15
N ILE A 96 1.83 19.40 -7.96
CA ILE A 96 3.02 18.52 -7.89
C ILE A 96 2.83 17.44 -6.82
N GLU A 97 2.23 17.79 -5.69
CA GLU A 97 1.99 16.88 -4.58
C GLU A 97 1.00 15.76 -4.93
N LYS A 98 -0.12 16.11 -5.57
CA LYS A 98 -1.10 15.11 -6.04
C LYS A 98 -0.50 14.19 -7.12
N LYS A 99 0.31 14.74 -8.03
CA LYS A 99 1.07 13.94 -9.01
C LYS A 99 2.03 12.97 -8.34
N HIS A 100 2.63 13.38 -7.21
CA HIS A 100 3.49 12.48 -6.42
C HIS A 100 2.71 11.30 -5.85
N ILE A 101 1.51 11.51 -5.30
CA ILE A 101 0.64 10.45 -4.80
C ILE A 101 0.19 9.52 -5.94
N ILE A 102 -0.22 10.07 -7.10
CA ILE A 102 -0.56 9.26 -8.28
C ILE A 102 0.63 8.38 -8.71
N ASN A 103 1.84 8.93 -8.75
CA ASN A 103 3.03 8.15 -9.07
C ASN A 103 3.31 7.06 -8.03
N LEU A 104 3.11 7.35 -6.75
CA LEU A 104 3.26 6.38 -5.66
C LEU A 104 2.26 5.24 -5.80
N LEU A 105 0.99 5.54 -6.13
CA LEU A 105 -0.04 4.54 -6.41
C LEU A 105 0.31 3.64 -7.59
N LYS A 106 0.88 4.20 -8.66
CA LYS A 106 1.37 3.40 -9.81
C LYS A 106 2.48 2.43 -9.42
N ILE A 107 3.41 2.88 -8.59
CA ILE A 107 4.50 2.05 -8.09
C ILE A 107 3.93 0.95 -7.17
N ALA A 108 3.00 1.29 -6.27
CA ALA A 108 2.31 0.34 -5.42
C ALA A 108 1.55 -0.74 -6.23
N ARG A 109 0.80 -0.30 -7.25
CA ARG A 109 0.11 -1.18 -8.20
C ARG A 109 1.08 -2.15 -8.88
N THR A 110 2.20 -1.63 -9.38
CA THR A 110 3.23 -2.44 -10.05
C THR A 110 3.86 -3.44 -9.07
N SER A 111 4.18 -3.03 -7.85
CA SER A 111 4.74 -3.91 -6.82
C SER A 111 3.78 -5.07 -6.49
N CYS A 112 2.49 -4.78 -6.31
CA CYS A 112 1.48 -5.81 -6.04
C CYS A 112 1.31 -6.78 -7.22
N SER A 113 1.32 -6.28 -8.47
CA SER A 113 1.22 -7.14 -9.66
C SER A 113 2.45 -8.04 -9.86
N HIS A 114 3.59 -7.72 -9.24
CA HIS A 114 4.84 -8.48 -9.34
C HIS A 114 5.17 -9.29 -8.07
N GLY A 115 4.21 -9.50 -7.19
CA GLY A 115 4.31 -10.49 -6.12
C GLY A 115 4.40 -9.93 -4.69
N VAL A 116 4.34 -8.62 -4.50
CA VAL A 116 4.09 -8.04 -3.18
C VAL A 116 2.61 -8.27 -2.83
N SER A 117 2.32 -8.90 -1.70
CA SER A 117 0.92 -9.23 -1.36
C SER A 117 0.08 -7.99 -1.10
N ARG A 118 0.64 -6.99 -0.42
CA ARG A 118 -0.02 -5.73 -0.06
C ARG A 118 0.95 -4.58 -0.04
N THR A 119 0.50 -3.42 -0.51
CA THR A 119 1.23 -2.16 -0.34
C THR A 119 0.35 -1.19 0.43
N HIS A 120 0.91 -0.51 1.42
CA HIS A 120 0.21 0.43 2.28
C HIS A 120 0.81 1.82 2.11
N ILE A 121 -0.04 2.81 1.87
CA ILE A 121 0.33 4.22 1.83
C ILE A 121 -0.22 4.87 3.10
N VAL A 122 0.66 5.29 4.00
CA VAL A 122 0.30 5.74 5.34
C VAL A 122 0.84 7.13 5.64
N ASN A 123 0.10 7.88 6.45
CA ASN A 123 0.55 9.19 6.90
C ASN A 123 1.54 9.05 8.06
N GLY A 124 2.81 9.33 7.81
CA GLY A 124 3.87 9.24 8.80
C GLY A 124 3.89 10.36 9.85
N LEU A 125 2.97 11.34 9.78
CA LEU A 125 2.84 12.38 10.80
C LEU A 125 2.03 11.93 12.04
N PHE A 126 1.29 10.85 11.94
CA PHE A 126 0.52 10.33 13.07
C PHE A 126 1.31 9.31 13.86
N ASP A 127 1.38 9.50 15.15
CA ASP A 127 1.99 8.53 16.07
C ASP A 127 1.21 7.21 16.04
N GLY A 128 1.95 6.09 16.00
CA GLY A 128 1.34 4.77 16.00
C GLY A 128 0.78 4.29 14.66
N THR A 129 0.93 5.05 13.57
CA THR A 129 0.45 4.67 12.22
C THR A 129 0.92 3.27 11.81
N LEU A 130 2.21 2.95 11.92
CA LEU A 130 2.73 1.63 11.52
C LEU A 130 2.20 0.49 12.41
N PRO A 131 2.24 0.58 13.76
CA PRO A 131 1.59 -0.40 14.61
C PRO A 131 0.09 -0.58 14.31
N CYS A 132 -0.64 0.51 14.09
CA CYS A 132 -2.04 0.45 13.71
C CYS A 132 -2.24 -0.34 12.40
N GLU A 133 -1.46 -0.06 11.39
CA GLU A 133 -1.55 -0.72 10.09
C GLU A 133 -1.12 -2.21 10.11
N ILE A 134 -0.22 -2.58 11.02
CA ILE A 134 0.26 -3.95 11.14
C ILE A 134 -0.67 -4.81 12.01
N PHE A 135 -1.21 -4.26 13.09
CA PHE A 135 -1.87 -5.00 14.15
C PHE A 135 -3.38 -4.75 14.27
N SER A 136 -3.97 -3.81 13.52
CA SER A 136 -5.41 -3.60 13.51
C SER A 136 -6.03 -3.96 12.16
N ASP A 137 -7.31 -4.35 12.19
CA ASP A 137 -8.07 -4.71 10.99
C ASP A 137 -8.51 -3.48 10.19
N LEU A 138 -8.65 -2.33 10.84
CA LEU A 138 -9.13 -1.10 10.22
C LEU A 138 -8.02 -0.29 9.55
N GLY A 139 -6.76 -0.45 10.00
CA GLY A 139 -5.65 0.34 9.49
C GLY A 139 -5.82 1.85 9.69
N SER A 140 -4.88 2.63 9.19
CA SER A 140 -4.91 4.11 9.19
C SER A 140 -4.50 4.71 7.85
N GLY A 141 -4.13 3.85 6.89
CA GLY A 141 -3.66 4.20 5.56
C GLY A 141 -4.55 3.65 4.46
N THR A 142 -4.13 3.86 3.21
CA THR A 142 -4.74 3.22 2.05
C THR A 142 -3.96 1.95 1.70
N MET A 143 -4.64 0.83 1.69
CA MET A 143 -4.09 -0.47 1.30
C MET A 143 -4.34 -0.75 -0.18
N ILE A 144 -3.32 -1.21 -0.89
CA ILE A 144 -3.41 -1.73 -2.26
C ILE A 144 -3.12 -3.23 -2.21
N TYR A 145 -3.99 -4.05 -2.82
CA TYR A 145 -3.88 -5.51 -2.78
C TYR A 145 -4.33 -6.17 -4.08
N GLN A 146 -3.87 -7.41 -4.30
CA GLN A 146 -4.38 -8.23 -5.40
C GLN A 146 -5.79 -8.75 -5.11
N ASN A 147 -6.56 -9.00 -6.17
CA ASN A 147 -8.00 -9.36 -6.13
C ASN A 147 -8.37 -10.57 -5.25
N ASN A 148 -7.42 -11.29 -4.69
CA ASN A 148 -7.66 -12.49 -3.88
C ASN A 148 -7.66 -12.23 -2.37
N TYR A 149 -7.57 -10.97 -1.90
CA TYR A 149 -7.40 -10.67 -0.48
C TYR A 149 -8.71 -10.80 0.33
N GLY A 150 -9.85 -10.63 -0.26
CA GLY A 150 -11.15 -10.69 0.41
C GLY A 150 -12.20 -11.36 -0.47
N GLY A 151 -12.06 -12.65 -0.69
CA GLY A 151 -13.10 -13.40 -1.43
C GLY A 151 -14.32 -13.67 -0.58
N ILE A 152 -15.50 -13.23 -1.03
CA ILE A 152 -16.76 -13.74 -0.48
C ILE A 152 -16.91 -15.17 -0.97
N ARG A 153 -16.93 -16.14 -0.05
CA ARG A 153 -17.18 -17.56 -0.33
C ARG A 153 -18.32 -18.09 0.53
N THR A 154 -18.85 -19.21 0.14
CA THR A 154 -19.81 -19.94 0.98
C THR A 154 -19.12 -20.39 2.27
N MET A 155 -19.81 -20.23 3.40
CA MET A 155 -19.33 -20.65 4.72
C MET A 155 -19.12 -22.18 4.76
N GLU A 156 -18.00 -22.59 5.29
CA GLU A 156 -17.65 -24.00 5.55
C GLU A 156 -17.79 -24.32 7.06
N LYS A 157 -17.76 -25.59 7.41
CA LYS A 157 -17.94 -26.03 8.82
C LYS A 157 -16.83 -25.48 9.73
N GLU A 158 -15.65 -25.32 9.18
CA GLU A 158 -14.45 -24.81 9.86
C GLU A 158 -14.58 -23.32 10.25
N ASP A 159 -15.44 -22.57 9.56
CA ASP A 159 -15.69 -21.14 9.84
C ASP A 159 -16.64 -20.93 11.03
N ILE A 160 -17.41 -21.95 11.42
CA ILE A 160 -18.44 -21.83 12.48
C ILE A 160 -17.90 -21.24 13.78
N PRO A 161 -16.74 -21.64 14.32
CA PRO A 161 -16.22 -21.05 15.54
C PRO A 161 -15.95 -19.54 15.42
N ALA A 162 -15.39 -19.10 14.29
CA ALA A 162 -15.08 -17.69 14.02
C ALA A 162 -16.39 -16.87 13.87
N VAL A 163 -17.37 -17.38 13.13
CA VAL A 163 -18.68 -16.74 12.96
C VAL A 163 -19.42 -16.65 14.30
N LEU A 164 -19.40 -17.72 15.12
CA LEU A 164 -20.02 -17.68 16.44
C LEU A 164 -19.36 -16.67 17.38
N ASN A 165 -18.04 -16.50 17.30
CA ASN A 165 -17.34 -15.48 18.08
C ASN A 165 -17.71 -14.06 17.64
N LEU A 166 -18.00 -13.86 16.36
CA LEU A 166 -18.41 -12.55 15.81
C LEU A 166 -19.83 -12.16 16.22
N ILE A 167 -20.75 -13.14 16.36
CA ILE A 167 -22.17 -12.91 16.69
C ILE A 167 -22.47 -13.00 18.19
N ARG A 168 -21.54 -13.47 19.01
CA ARG A 168 -21.73 -13.47 20.46
C ARG A 168 -21.75 -12.02 20.95
N PRO A 169 -22.85 -11.56 21.58
CA PRO A 169 -22.85 -10.25 22.21
C PRO A 169 -21.81 -10.23 23.35
N PHE A 170 -21.14 -9.11 23.47
CA PHE A 170 -20.17 -8.84 24.53
C PHE A 170 -20.87 -8.89 25.92
#